data_ecbb9f287894057d4c3917c48168a7d7
#
_entry.id   ecbb9f287894057d4c3917c48168a7d7
#
_cell.length_a   1.000
_cell.length_b   1.000
_cell.length_c   1.000
_cell.angle_alpha   90.00
_cell.angle_beta   90.00
_cell.angle_gamma   90.00
#
_symmetry.space_group_name_H-M   'P 1'
#
loop_
_entity.id
_entity.type
_entity.pdbx_description
1 polymer ?
#
loop_
_entity_poly.entity_id
_entity_poly.type
_entity_poly.pdbx_seq_one_letter_code
_entity_poly.pdbx_strand_id
1 'polypeptide(L)'
;IGQQSFQTVRRSRTYMPQYKHFPWIFASSFSAQQEYEALMALHADVSVPVPVDINRNLVVMTFIHGVPIVQATLENPDDVFADVVQNVAKAYHLGYIHGDLSEFNIMVDGKGVWLIDWPQWTDPAHPTAEEILLRDITNICTHFSRKYRVDAPVEETLAQVVG
;
A
#
# COMPACT_ATOMS: atom_id res chain seq x y z
N ILE A 1 3.53 -4.54 20.14
CA ILE A 1 3.73 -5.07 18.77
C ILE A 1 3.49 -6.57 18.89
N GLY A 2 2.26 -7.02 18.56
CA GLY A 2 1.91 -8.42 18.60
C GLY A 2 2.62 -9.16 17.47
N GLN A 3 3.45 -10.14 17.80
CA GLN A 3 4.02 -11.04 16.81
C GLN A 3 2.86 -11.83 16.17
N GLN A 4 2.49 -11.49 14.94
CA GLN A 4 1.61 -12.35 14.16
C GLN A 4 2.32 -13.70 13.92
N SER A 5 1.62 -14.80 14.16
CA SER A 5 2.21 -16.11 13.88
C SER A 5 2.44 -16.28 12.39
N PHE A 6 3.49 -17.01 12.01
CA PHE A 6 3.81 -17.32 10.62
C PHE A 6 2.62 -17.90 9.84
N GLN A 7 1.77 -18.69 10.50
CA GLN A 7 0.56 -19.25 9.89
C GLN A 7 -0.51 -18.17 9.59
N THR A 8 -0.62 -17.15 10.42
CA THR A 8 -1.53 -16.03 10.19
C THR A 8 -1.07 -15.19 9.01
N VAL A 9 0.23 -14.89 8.94
CA VAL A 9 0.86 -14.18 7.82
C VAL A 9 0.65 -14.92 6.50
N ARG A 10 0.83 -16.27 6.48
CA ARG A 10 0.59 -17.09 5.29
C ARG A 10 -0.86 -17.10 4.81
N ARG A 11 -1.83 -17.02 5.72
CA ARG A 11 -3.27 -17.00 5.36
C ARG A 11 -3.73 -15.66 4.81
N SER A 12 -3.11 -14.57 5.24
CA SER A 12 -3.47 -13.22 4.82
C SER A 12 -2.77 -12.75 3.52
N ARG A 13 -1.73 -13.46 3.07
CA ARG A 13 -0.93 -13.07 1.91
C ARG A 13 -1.19 -13.99 0.72
N THR A 14 -1.93 -13.50 -0.27
CA THR A 14 -2.35 -14.25 -1.47
C THR A 14 -1.20 -14.73 -2.36
N TYR A 15 -0.05 -14.07 -2.29
CA TYR A 15 1.13 -14.37 -3.11
C TYR A 15 2.04 -15.47 -2.53
N MET A 16 1.83 -15.93 -1.28
CA MET A 16 2.69 -16.94 -0.67
C MET A 16 2.28 -18.37 -1.05
N PRO A 17 3.21 -19.22 -1.53
CA PRO A 17 2.93 -20.64 -1.76
C PRO A 17 2.49 -21.36 -0.50
N GLN A 18 1.43 -22.19 -0.61
CA GLN A 18 0.84 -22.92 0.52
C GLN A 18 1.56 -24.25 0.83
N TYR A 19 2.87 -24.29 0.83
CA TYR A 19 3.63 -25.49 1.23
C TYR A 19 3.69 -25.65 2.75
N LYS A 20 3.58 -26.87 3.25
CA LYS A 20 3.55 -27.19 4.69
C LYS A 20 4.80 -26.78 5.48
N HIS A 21 5.95 -26.65 4.81
CA HIS A 21 7.24 -26.24 5.38
C HIS A 21 7.92 -25.19 4.50
N PHE A 22 7.44 -23.96 4.55
CA PHE A 22 8.10 -22.83 3.88
C PHE A 22 8.98 -22.11 4.90
N PRO A 23 10.32 -22.19 4.84
CA PRO A 23 11.19 -21.52 5.79
C PRO A 23 10.97 -20.01 5.77
N TRP A 24 10.99 -19.37 6.94
CA TRP A 24 10.79 -17.93 7.12
C TRP A 24 11.69 -17.08 6.22
N ILE A 25 12.94 -17.52 5.99
CA ILE A 25 13.89 -16.82 5.15
C ILE A 25 13.45 -16.72 3.69
N PHE A 26 12.76 -17.72 3.16
CA PHE A 26 12.22 -17.66 1.80
C PHE A 26 10.99 -16.74 1.72
N ALA A 27 10.17 -16.72 2.77
CA ALA A 27 9.01 -15.81 2.84
C ALA A 27 9.46 -14.35 2.86
N SER A 28 10.51 -14.02 3.63
CA SER A 28 11.05 -12.66 3.68
C SER A 28 11.75 -12.26 2.39
N SER A 29 12.48 -13.17 1.75
CA SER A 29 13.10 -12.90 0.45
C SER A 29 12.05 -12.67 -0.64
N PHE A 30 10.97 -13.43 -0.63
CA PHE A 30 9.87 -13.24 -1.56
C PHE A 30 9.15 -11.90 -1.34
N SER A 31 8.89 -11.52 -0.07
CA SER A 31 8.30 -10.21 0.26
C SER A 31 9.18 -9.06 -0.21
N ALA A 32 10.49 -9.14 0.01
CA ALA A 32 11.44 -8.11 -0.44
C ALA A 32 11.46 -7.99 -1.97
N GLN A 33 11.40 -9.13 -2.68
CA GLN A 33 11.33 -9.14 -4.14
C GLN A 33 10.05 -8.49 -4.66
N GLN A 34 8.91 -8.82 -4.06
CA GLN A 34 7.62 -8.23 -4.42
C GLN A 34 7.60 -6.72 -4.18
N GLU A 35 8.09 -6.26 -3.03
CA GLU A 35 8.17 -4.83 -2.73
C GLU A 35 9.10 -4.10 -3.70
N TYR A 36 10.29 -4.63 -3.96
CA TYR A 36 11.24 -4.02 -4.89
C TYR A 36 10.67 -3.92 -6.31
N GLU A 37 9.98 -4.97 -6.79
CA GLU A 37 9.31 -5.00 -8.09
C GLU A 37 8.24 -3.90 -8.21
N ALA A 38 7.37 -3.79 -7.20
CA ALA A 38 6.35 -2.74 -7.18
C ALA A 38 6.98 -1.34 -7.18
N LEU A 39 7.97 -1.09 -6.33
CA LEU A 39 8.65 0.20 -6.27
C LEU A 39 9.34 0.55 -7.60
N MET A 40 9.98 -0.42 -8.25
CA MET A 40 10.61 -0.22 -9.58
C MET A 40 9.60 0.17 -10.66
N ALA A 41 8.40 -0.41 -10.62
CA ALA A 41 7.35 -0.11 -11.59
C ALA A 41 6.64 1.23 -11.31
N LEU A 42 6.51 1.60 -10.04
CA LEU A 42 5.64 2.71 -9.61
C LEU A 42 6.36 4.06 -9.45
N HIS A 43 7.64 4.08 -9.07
CA HIS A 43 8.34 5.30 -8.60
C HIS A 43 8.39 6.47 -9.60
N ALA A 44 8.14 6.22 -10.87
CA ALA A 44 8.13 7.28 -11.89
C ALA A 44 6.82 8.09 -11.91
N ASP A 45 5.69 7.48 -11.53
CA ASP A 45 4.35 8.04 -11.68
C ASP A 45 3.58 8.13 -10.36
N VAL A 46 3.92 7.29 -9.40
CA VAL A 46 3.28 7.19 -8.08
C VAL A 46 4.26 7.65 -7.00
N SER A 47 3.78 8.37 -6.01
CA SER A 47 4.58 8.80 -4.87
C SER A 47 4.89 7.61 -3.95
N VAL A 48 5.98 6.92 -4.25
CA VAL A 48 6.54 5.80 -3.48
C VAL A 48 8.03 6.03 -3.27
N PRO A 49 8.67 5.39 -2.26
CA PRO A 49 10.12 5.46 -2.11
C PRO A 49 10.83 4.99 -3.39
N VAL A 50 11.88 5.70 -3.80
CA VAL A 50 12.68 5.28 -4.96
C VAL A 50 13.53 4.08 -4.56
N PRO A 51 13.38 2.92 -5.20
CA PRO A 51 14.21 1.75 -4.93
C PRO A 51 15.64 1.98 -5.40
N VAL A 52 16.61 1.55 -4.59
CA VAL A 52 18.04 1.72 -4.87
C VAL A 52 18.70 0.37 -5.12
N ASP A 53 18.45 -0.62 -4.27
CA ASP A 53 19.05 -1.94 -4.37
C ASP A 53 18.23 -3.00 -3.62
N ILE A 54 18.44 -4.25 -3.97
CA ILE A 54 17.84 -5.40 -3.26
C ILE A 54 18.89 -6.48 -3.02
N ASN A 55 18.93 -7.00 -1.80
CA ASN A 55 19.78 -8.12 -1.44
C ASN A 55 19.00 -9.12 -0.58
N ARG A 56 18.65 -10.28 -1.15
CA ARG A 56 17.89 -11.35 -0.49
C ARG A 56 16.58 -10.84 0.13
N ASN A 57 16.58 -10.53 1.43
CA ASN A 57 15.42 -10.10 2.20
C ASN A 57 15.49 -8.63 2.64
N LEU A 58 16.38 -7.85 2.04
CA LEU A 58 16.59 -6.44 2.32
C LEU A 58 16.34 -5.62 1.06
N VAL A 59 15.47 -4.62 1.15
CA VAL A 59 15.27 -3.60 0.12
C VAL A 59 15.91 -2.30 0.60
N VAL A 60 16.72 -1.69 -0.25
CA VAL A 60 17.31 -0.36 -0.03
C VAL A 60 16.53 0.64 -0.88
N MET A 61 16.01 1.67 -0.24
CA MET A 61 15.20 2.70 -0.89
C MET A 61 15.47 4.08 -0.30
N THR A 62 15.02 5.13 -0.96
CA THR A 62 15.16 6.50 -0.46
C THR A 62 14.38 6.69 0.85
N PHE A 63 14.93 7.52 1.73
CA PHE A 63 14.29 7.88 2.98
C PHE A 63 13.26 9.00 2.75
N ILE A 64 12.05 8.83 3.28
CA ILE A 64 10.98 9.83 3.26
C ILE A 64 11.09 10.68 4.53
N HIS A 65 11.31 12.00 4.35
CA HIS A 65 11.34 12.97 5.44
C HIS A 65 9.93 13.41 5.85
N GLY A 66 9.08 12.44 6.22
CA GLY A 66 7.69 12.64 6.57
C GLY A 66 7.31 11.90 7.85
N VAL A 67 6.03 11.98 8.20
CA VAL A 67 5.44 11.25 9.31
C VAL A 67 4.28 10.38 8.82
N PRO A 68 3.99 9.24 9.47
CA PRO A 68 2.81 8.46 9.15
C PRO A 68 1.54 9.31 9.30
N ILE A 69 0.58 9.19 8.38
CA ILE A 69 -0.64 10.00 8.37
C ILE A 69 -1.46 9.83 9.67
N VAL A 70 -1.35 8.67 10.30
CA VAL A 70 -1.99 8.41 11.61
C VAL A 70 -1.51 9.37 12.70
N GLN A 71 -0.28 9.92 12.57
CA GLN A 71 0.32 10.86 13.53
C GLN A 71 0.23 12.32 13.04
N ALA A 72 -0.12 12.54 11.79
CA ALA A 72 -0.15 13.86 11.19
C ALA A 72 -1.35 14.71 11.67
N THR A 73 -1.14 16.03 11.68
CA THR A 73 -2.23 17.03 11.69
C THR A 73 -2.22 17.66 10.32
N LEU A 74 -3.33 17.55 9.58
CA LEU A 74 -3.46 18.05 8.22
C LEU A 74 -4.14 19.40 8.24
N GLU A 75 -3.59 20.37 7.49
CA GLU A 75 -4.22 21.69 7.30
C GLU A 75 -5.37 21.59 6.30
N ASN A 76 -5.17 20.84 5.21
CA ASN A 76 -6.14 20.63 4.14
C ASN A 76 -6.36 19.12 3.92
N PRO A 77 -7.16 18.44 4.76
CA PRO A 77 -7.32 16.99 4.68
C PRO A 77 -8.02 16.52 3.39
N ASP A 78 -8.88 17.34 2.78
CA ASP A 78 -9.53 17.03 1.52
C ASP A 78 -8.52 16.94 0.36
N ASP A 79 -7.55 17.87 0.29
CA ASP A 79 -6.50 17.85 -0.72
C ASP A 79 -5.58 16.64 -0.54
N VAL A 80 -5.25 16.31 0.71
CA VAL A 80 -4.43 15.14 1.03
C VAL A 80 -5.16 13.84 0.68
N PHE A 81 -6.46 13.76 0.94
CA PHE A 81 -7.28 12.63 0.53
C PHE A 81 -7.30 12.47 -1.00
N ALA A 82 -7.52 13.56 -1.72
CA ALA A 82 -7.50 13.55 -3.18
C ALA A 82 -6.14 13.10 -3.74
N ASP A 83 -5.03 13.52 -3.12
CA ASP A 83 -3.67 13.10 -3.52
C ASP A 83 -3.45 11.59 -3.25
N VAL A 84 -3.94 11.06 -2.12
CA VAL A 84 -3.92 9.61 -1.86
C VAL A 84 -4.69 8.85 -2.94
N VAL A 85 -5.94 9.26 -3.22
CA VAL A 85 -6.80 8.60 -4.23
C VAL A 85 -6.16 8.64 -5.62
N GLN A 86 -5.56 9.78 -5.99
CA GLN A 86 -4.85 9.92 -7.27
C GLN A 86 -3.66 8.94 -7.37
N ASN A 87 -2.87 8.81 -6.32
CA ASN A 87 -1.74 7.88 -6.30
C ASN A 87 -2.21 6.42 -6.38
N VAL A 88 -3.30 6.07 -5.69
CA VAL A 88 -3.91 4.74 -5.77
C VAL A 88 -4.44 4.45 -7.18
N ALA A 89 -5.09 5.42 -7.82
CA ALA A 89 -5.58 5.30 -9.19
C ALA A 89 -4.43 5.08 -10.20
N LYS A 90 -3.34 5.86 -10.09
CA LYS A 90 -2.15 5.67 -10.93
C LYS A 90 -1.56 4.26 -10.75
N ALA A 91 -1.42 3.79 -9.51
CA ALA A 91 -0.93 2.44 -9.24
C ALA A 91 -1.84 1.38 -9.85
N TYR A 92 -3.16 1.52 -9.71
CA TYR A 92 -4.15 0.61 -10.32
C TYR A 92 -4.01 0.54 -11.84
N HIS A 93 -3.89 1.68 -12.52
CA HIS A 93 -3.73 1.73 -13.98
C HIS A 93 -2.37 1.21 -14.46
N LEU A 94 -1.36 1.20 -13.59
CA LEU A 94 -0.07 0.54 -13.86
C LEU A 94 -0.09 -0.98 -13.58
N GLY A 95 -1.23 -1.52 -13.11
CA GLY A 95 -1.38 -2.94 -12.83
C GLY A 95 -1.08 -3.34 -11.38
N TYR A 96 -1.13 -2.40 -10.44
CA TYR A 96 -0.77 -2.64 -9.04
C TYR A 96 -1.89 -2.21 -8.09
N ILE A 97 -2.43 -3.16 -7.31
CA ILE A 97 -3.27 -2.91 -6.14
C ILE A 97 -2.39 -3.11 -4.91
N HIS A 98 -2.43 -2.20 -3.96
CA HIS A 98 -1.53 -2.22 -2.80
C HIS A 98 -1.64 -3.50 -1.96
N GLY A 99 -2.85 -3.95 -1.70
CA GLY A 99 -3.13 -5.19 -1.00
C GLY A 99 -3.03 -5.12 0.53
N ASP A 100 -2.67 -3.98 1.10
CA ASP A 100 -2.65 -3.71 2.55
C ASP A 100 -2.70 -2.21 2.84
N LEU A 101 -3.40 -1.42 2.00
CA LEU A 101 -3.45 0.03 2.17
C LEU A 101 -4.26 0.41 3.41
N SER A 102 -3.63 1.23 4.24
CA SER A 102 -4.22 1.76 5.47
C SER A 102 -3.48 3.02 5.90
N GLU A 103 -3.98 3.68 6.95
CA GLU A 103 -3.34 4.86 7.54
C GLU A 103 -1.91 4.63 8.06
N PHE A 104 -1.48 3.38 8.20
CA PHE A 104 -0.12 3.03 8.61
C PHE A 104 0.86 3.00 7.44
N ASN A 105 0.35 2.80 6.23
CA ASN A 105 1.12 2.68 5.00
C ASN A 105 1.05 3.95 4.12
N ILE A 106 0.62 5.06 4.71
CA ILE A 106 0.63 6.39 4.10
C ILE A 106 1.50 7.30 4.96
N MET A 107 2.49 7.92 4.35
CA MET A 107 3.27 8.98 4.97
C MET A 107 2.94 10.33 4.32
N VAL A 108 3.08 11.40 5.08
CA VAL A 108 2.93 12.77 4.60
C VAL A 108 4.18 13.59 4.95
N ASP A 109 4.61 14.42 4.02
CA ASP A 109 5.64 15.43 4.24
C ASP A 109 5.10 16.81 3.82
N GLY A 110 5.94 17.83 3.83
CA GLY A 110 5.52 19.19 3.40
C GLY A 110 5.24 19.35 1.90
N LYS A 111 5.31 18.26 1.10
CA LYS A 111 5.16 18.26 -0.35
C LYS A 111 4.00 17.43 -0.87
N GLY A 112 3.53 16.44 -0.10
CA GLY A 112 2.46 15.54 -0.52
C GLY A 112 2.42 14.25 0.29
N VAL A 113 1.84 13.22 -0.31
CA VAL A 113 1.70 11.89 0.27
C VAL A 113 2.68 10.90 -0.33
N TRP A 114 2.95 9.84 0.41
CA TRP A 114 3.81 8.72 0.00
C TRP A 114 3.15 7.42 0.41
N LEU A 115 2.98 6.50 -0.54
CA LEU A 115 2.49 5.15 -0.28
C LEU A 115 3.68 4.22 -0.06
N ILE A 116 3.70 3.51 1.07
CA ILE A 116 4.81 2.66 1.50
C ILE A 116 4.34 1.25 1.81
N ASP A 117 5.27 0.29 1.89
CA ASP A 117 5.03 -1.11 2.26
C ASP A 117 4.18 -1.89 1.23
N TRP A 118 4.77 -2.16 0.06
CA TRP A 118 4.14 -2.81 -1.10
C TRP A 118 4.34 -4.34 -1.23
N PRO A 119 4.78 -5.13 -0.24
CA PRO A 119 5.08 -6.56 -0.44
C PRO A 119 3.83 -7.42 -0.69
N GLN A 120 2.63 -6.86 -0.57
CA GLN A 120 1.35 -7.55 -0.73
C GLN A 120 0.58 -7.14 -1.99
N TRP A 121 1.23 -6.39 -2.89
CA TRP A 121 0.57 -5.95 -4.10
C TRP A 121 -0.05 -7.10 -4.91
N THR A 122 -1.14 -6.81 -5.59
CA THR A 122 -1.92 -7.76 -6.36
C THR A 122 -2.22 -7.17 -7.75
N ASP A 123 -2.12 -8.01 -8.78
CA ASP A 123 -2.51 -7.65 -10.14
C ASP A 123 -4.05 -7.45 -10.22
N PRO A 124 -4.56 -6.38 -10.85
CA PRO A 124 -5.99 -6.17 -11.09
C PRO A 124 -6.70 -7.32 -11.82
N ALA A 125 -5.98 -8.14 -12.58
CA ALA A 125 -6.53 -9.33 -13.22
C ALA A 125 -6.68 -10.55 -12.26
N HIS A 126 -6.19 -10.45 -11.02
CA HIS A 126 -6.30 -11.53 -10.05
C HIS A 126 -7.77 -11.74 -9.62
N PRO A 127 -8.25 -13.00 -9.42
CA PRO A 127 -9.65 -13.29 -9.08
C PRO A 127 -10.19 -12.57 -7.82
N THR A 128 -9.33 -12.21 -6.89
CA THR A 128 -9.70 -11.48 -5.64
C THR A 128 -9.35 -10.00 -5.68
N ALA A 129 -8.95 -9.47 -6.81
CA ALA A 129 -8.46 -8.09 -6.95
C ALA A 129 -9.52 -7.06 -6.55
N GLU A 130 -10.77 -7.26 -6.97
CA GLU A 130 -11.88 -6.36 -6.65
C GLU A 130 -12.14 -6.29 -5.13
N GLU A 131 -12.14 -7.44 -4.45
CA GLU A 131 -12.31 -7.50 -2.99
C GLU A 131 -11.15 -6.81 -2.25
N ILE A 132 -9.92 -7.01 -2.72
CA ILE A 132 -8.73 -6.41 -2.14
C ILE A 132 -8.75 -4.89 -2.32
N LEU A 133 -9.04 -4.41 -3.52
CA LEU A 133 -9.14 -2.98 -3.82
C LEU A 133 -10.25 -2.31 -3.00
N LEU A 134 -11.43 -2.91 -2.93
CA LEU A 134 -12.55 -2.40 -2.13
C LEU A 134 -12.18 -2.28 -0.65
N ARG A 135 -11.47 -3.25 -0.10
CA ARG A 135 -10.98 -3.22 1.28
C ARG A 135 -10.00 -2.07 1.49
N ASP A 136 -9.02 -1.91 0.60
CA ASP A 136 -8.00 -0.87 0.67
C ASP A 136 -8.64 0.52 0.59
N ILE A 137 -9.58 0.75 -0.33
CA ILE A 137 -10.35 2.00 -0.45
C ILE A 137 -11.20 2.24 0.80
N THR A 138 -11.88 1.21 1.32
CA THR A 138 -12.70 1.33 2.54
C THR A 138 -11.86 1.76 3.73
N ASN A 139 -10.64 1.25 3.88
CA ASN A 139 -9.73 1.61 4.97
C ASN A 139 -9.38 3.11 4.92
N ILE A 140 -8.95 3.63 3.77
CA ILE A 140 -8.58 5.05 3.65
C ILE A 140 -9.79 5.96 3.80
N CYS A 141 -10.93 5.67 3.16
CA CYS A 141 -12.17 6.44 3.32
C CYS A 141 -12.61 6.50 4.80
N THR A 142 -12.57 5.36 5.49
CA THR A 142 -12.92 5.28 6.90
C THR A 142 -11.98 6.13 7.77
N HIS A 143 -10.67 6.08 7.53
CA HIS A 143 -9.69 6.86 8.26
C HIS A 143 -9.94 8.37 8.08
N PHE A 144 -10.04 8.83 6.84
CA PHE A 144 -10.24 10.25 6.53
C PHE A 144 -11.58 10.80 7.05
N SER A 145 -12.67 10.05 6.89
CA SER A 145 -13.99 10.45 7.42
C SER A 145 -13.98 10.53 8.95
N ARG A 146 -13.39 9.57 9.64
CA ARG A 146 -13.41 9.53 11.12
C ARG A 146 -12.48 10.56 11.75
N LYS A 147 -11.25 10.67 11.24
CA LYS A 147 -10.22 11.51 11.85
C LYS A 147 -10.33 12.98 11.41
N TYR A 148 -10.58 13.19 10.11
CA TYR A 148 -10.48 14.51 9.49
C TYR A 148 -11.82 15.08 9.03
N ARG A 149 -12.92 14.30 9.11
CA ARG A 149 -14.26 14.70 8.68
C ARG A 149 -14.37 14.96 7.17
N VAL A 150 -13.49 14.37 6.37
CA VAL A 150 -13.57 14.40 4.92
C VAL A 150 -14.80 13.61 4.46
N ASP A 151 -15.53 14.15 3.50
CA ASP A 151 -16.58 13.40 2.82
C ASP A 151 -15.95 12.47 1.79
N ALA A 152 -15.87 11.19 2.14
CA ALA A 152 -15.14 10.18 1.41
C ALA A 152 -16.03 8.93 1.16
N PRO A 153 -17.04 9.02 0.28
CA PRO A 153 -17.90 7.89 -0.04
C PRO A 153 -17.10 6.80 -0.79
N VAL A 154 -17.16 5.57 -0.30
CA VAL A 154 -16.35 4.44 -0.78
C VAL A 154 -16.64 4.15 -2.26
N GLU A 155 -17.92 4.13 -2.65
CA GLU A 155 -18.33 3.81 -4.02
C GLU A 155 -17.83 4.83 -5.05
N GLU A 156 -17.92 6.12 -4.72
CA GLU A 156 -17.41 7.20 -5.58
C GLU A 156 -15.89 7.19 -5.66
N THR A 157 -15.22 6.96 -4.53
CA THR A 157 -13.75 6.84 -4.48
C THR A 157 -13.27 5.64 -5.29
N LEU A 158 -13.96 4.50 -5.18
CA LEU A 158 -13.64 3.32 -5.99
C LEU A 158 -13.81 3.59 -7.49
N ALA A 159 -14.91 4.26 -7.87
CA ALA A 159 -15.14 4.64 -9.26
C ALA A 159 -14.05 5.58 -9.81
N GLN A 160 -13.54 6.51 -8.99
CA GLN A 160 -12.43 7.39 -9.37
C GLN A 160 -11.12 6.62 -9.56
N VAL A 161 -10.89 5.57 -8.80
CA VAL A 161 -9.67 4.76 -8.90
C VAL A 161 -9.67 3.88 -10.15
N VAL A 162 -10.84 3.33 -10.50
CA VAL A 162 -10.97 2.36 -11.62
C VAL A 162 -11.21 3.07 -12.95
N GLY A 163 -11.90 4.23 -12.93
CA GLY A 163 -12.31 4.98 -14.13
C GLY A 163 -11.25 5.75 -14.79
#